data_4408463022873fb79c037fec06534f7d
#
_entry.id   4408463022873fb79c037fec06534f7d
#
_cell.length_a   1.000
_cell.length_b   1.000
_cell.length_c   1.000
_cell.angle_alpha   90.00
_cell.angle_beta   90.00
_cell.angle_gamma   90.00
#
_symmetry.space_group_name_H-M   'P 1'
#
loop_
_entity.id
_entity.type
_entity.pdbx_description
1 polymer ?
#
loop_
_entity_poly.entity_id
_entity_poly.type
_entity_poly.pdbx_seq_one_letter_code
_entity_poly.pdbx_strand_id
1 'polypeptide(L)'
;MIRIVAIYTNTAHSRFDGAYYTGRHTALARELLEPHGLLGISSTLGVAALDGAPPPFWAISEMQFPSREAFDAAMAVCGETLFADLPNYTDTAPVLQVCSTSA
;
A
#
# COMPACT_ATOMS: atom_id res chain seq x y z
N MET A 1 5.25 -17.10 5.01
CA MET A 1 5.30 -15.69 4.63
C MET A 1 4.01 -15.30 3.92
N ILE A 2 3.49 -14.14 4.22
CA ILE A 2 2.31 -13.58 3.55
C ILE A 2 2.66 -12.27 2.87
N ARG A 3 1.82 -11.86 1.92
CA ARG A 3 1.87 -10.54 1.29
C ARG A 3 0.56 -9.83 1.55
N ILE A 4 0.65 -8.56 1.87
CA ILE A 4 -0.50 -7.67 1.98
C ILE A 4 -0.48 -6.76 0.77
N VAL A 5 -1.50 -6.86 -0.07
CA VAL A 5 -1.61 -6.06 -1.30
C VAL A 5 -2.57 -4.91 -1.02
N ALA A 6 -2.14 -3.69 -1.32
CA ALA A 6 -2.97 -2.50 -1.25
C ALA A 6 -3.20 -1.97 -2.66
N ILE A 7 -4.47 -1.79 -3.03
CA ILE A 7 -4.87 -1.35 -4.36
C ILE A 7 -5.65 -0.06 -4.23
N TYR A 8 -5.19 0.99 -4.93
CA TYR A 8 -5.87 2.29 -4.96
C TYR A 8 -6.55 2.45 -6.30
N THR A 9 -7.87 2.34 -6.33
CA THR A 9 -8.66 2.39 -7.55
C THR A 9 -8.70 3.80 -8.12
N ASN A 10 -8.48 3.93 -9.44
CA ASN A 10 -8.62 5.19 -10.15
C ASN A 10 -10.09 5.37 -10.54
N THR A 11 -10.85 6.06 -9.69
CA THR A 11 -12.25 6.38 -9.95
C THR A 11 -12.38 7.80 -10.47
N ALA A 12 -13.52 8.11 -11.10
CA ALA A 12 -13.81 9.45 -11.60
C ALA A 12 -13.68 10.48 -10.45
N HIS A 13 -13.00 11.58 -10.71
CA HIS A 13 -12.80 12.69 -9.78
C HIS A 13 -11.91 12.34 -8.57
N SER A 14 -11.32 11.16 -8.53
CA SER A 14 -10.34 10.83 -7.49
C SER A 14 -8.99 11.48 -7.79
N ARG A 15 -8.19 11.68 -6.73
CA ARG A 15 -6.85 12.23 -6.86
C ARG A 15 -5.82 11.31 -6.21
N PHE A 16 -4.60 11.36 -6.71
CA PHE A 16 -3.51 10.57 -6.16
C PHE A 16 -2.18 11.25 -6.42
N ASP A 17 -1.44 11.58 -5.37
CA ASP A 17 -0.09 12.14 -5.46
C ASP A 17 0.91 10.98 -5.42
N GLY A 18 1.32 10.53 -6.61
CA GLY A 18 2.23 9.40 -6.74
C GLY A 18 3.61 9.66 -6.15
N ALA A 19 4.13 10.88 -6.27
CA ALA A 19 5.43 11.23 -5.71
C ALA A 19 5.43 11.17 -4.18
N TYR A 20 4.38 11.67 -3.55
CA TYR A 20 4.23 11.57 -2.10
C TYR A 20 4.12 10.10 -1.67
N TYR A 21 3.29 9.34 -2.39
CA TYR A 21 3.03 7.93 -2.04
C TYR A 21 4.31 7.09 -2.08
N THR A 22 5.06 7.16 -3.18
CA THR A 22 6.28 6.35 -3.33
C THR A 22 7.46 6.88 -2.51
N GLY A 23 7.49 8.18 -2.25
CA GLY A 23 8.53 8.80 -1.44
C GLY A 23 8.21 8.78 0.05
N ARG A 24 7.25 9.61 0.46
CA ARG A 24 7.00 9.85 1.90
C ARG A 24 6.18 8.77 2.56
N HIS A 25 5.06 8.36 1.93
CA HIS A 25 4.20 7.36 2.57
C HIS A 25 4.89 6.01 2.69
N THR A 26 5.56 5.57 1.63
CA THR A 26 6.29 4.29 1.64
C THR A 26 7.44 4.33 2.66
N ALA A 27 8.15 5.45 2.77
CA ALA A 27 9.20 5.61 3.77
C ALA A 27 8.63 5.55 5.18
N LEU A 28 7.49 6.21 5.43
CA LEU A 28 6.81 6.17 6.73
C LEU A 28 6.38 4.74 7.08
N ALA A 29 5.79 4.03 6.12
CA ALA A 29 5.38 2.64 6.32
C ALA A 29 6.58 1.75 6.69
N ARG A 30 7.67 1.90 5.97
CA ARG A 30 8.89 1.14 6.25
C ARG A 30 9.43 1.45 7.65
N GLU A 31 9.54 2.72 8.00
CA GLU A 31 10.04 3.16 9.30
C GLU A 31 9.20 2.61 10.45
N LEU A 32 7.87 2.69 10.33
CA LEU A 32 6.97 2.25 11.39
C LEU A 32 6.87 0.73 11.49
N LEU A 33 6.87 0.03 10.37
CA LEU A 33 6.54 -1.40 10.33
C LEU A 33 7.76 -2.33 10.40
N GLU A 34 8.94 -1.88 9.98
CA GLU A 34 10.15 -2.72 10.07
C GLU A 34 10.42 -3.23 11.49
N PRO A 35 10.33 -2.40 12.56
CA PRO A 35 10.50 -2.90 13.91
C PRO A 35 9.47 -3.96 14.34
N HIS A 36 8.36 -4.06 13.61
CA HIS A 36 7.26 -4.98 13.92
C HIS A 36 7.16 -6.15 12.96
N GLY A 37 8.21 -6.41 12.17
CA GLY A 37 8.28 -7.62 11.36
C GLY A 37 8.09 -7.43 9.86
N LEU A 38 7.98 -6.20 9.36
CA LEU A 38 7.94 -5.99 7.91
C LEU A 38 9.24 -6.50 7.29
N LEU A 39 9.11 -7.44 6.34
CA LEU A 39 10.25 -8.01 5.62
C LEU A 39 10.59 -7.23 4.36
N GLY A 40 9.60 -6.64 3.73
CA GLY A 40 9.79 -5.84 2.53
C GLY A 40 8.53 -5.12 2.15
N ILE A 41 8.69 -4.06 1.35
CA ILE A 41 7.61 -3.28 0.80
C ILE A 41 8.00 -2.81 -0.60
N SER A 42 7.08 -2.89 -1.53
CA SER A 42 7.24 -2.34 -2.87
C SER A 42 5.96 -1.63 -3.29
N SER A 43 6.11 -0.53 -4.02
CA SER A 43 4.99 0.27 -4.51
C SER A 43 5.18 0.54 -5.98
N THR A 44 4.10 0.36 -6.76
CA THR A 44 4.08 0.67 -8.18
C THR A 44 2.98 1.67 -8.46
N LEU A 45 3.23 2.57 -9.41
CA LEU A 45 2.25 3.56 -9.86
C LEU A 45 1.66 3.14 -11.19
N GLY A 46 0.37 3.34 -11.36
CA GLY A 46 -0.31 3.11 -12.62
C GLY A 46 0.13 4.15 -13.66
N VAL A 47 0.43 3.70 -14.86
CA VAL A 47 0.81 4.56 -15.97
C VAL A 47 -0.26 4.55 -17.05
N ALA A 48 -0.71 3.36 -17.45
CA ALA A 48 -1.75 3.18 -18.45
C ALA A 48 -2.29 1.77 -18.38
N ALA A 49 -3.51 1.58 -18.88
CA ALA A 49 -4.02 0.26 -19.20
C ALA A 49 -3.30 -0.28 -20.44
N LEU A 50 -3.39 -1.57 -20.70
CA LEU A 50 -2.69 -2.18 -21.84
C LEU A 50 -3.13 -1.61 -23.19
N ASP A 51 -4.38 -1.16 -23.30
CA ASP A 51 -4.90 -0.56 -24.52
C ASP A 51 -4.61 0.94 -24.65
N GLY A 52 -3.84 1.52 -23.72
CA GLY A 52 -3.50 2.93 -23.71
C GLY A 52 -4.49 3.84 -22.98
N ALA A 53 -5.58 3.29 -22.47
CA ALA A 53 -6.52 4.05 -21.63
C ALA A 53 -5.86 4.44 -20.29
N PRO A 54 -6.49 5.35 -19.49
CA PRO A 54 -5.99 5.65 -18.17
C PRO A 54 -5.84 4.38 -17.31
N PRO A 55 -4.87 4.32 -16.40
CA PRO A 55 -4.68 3.13 -15.59
C PRO A 55 -5.91 2.88 -14.69
N PRO A 56 -6.37 1.63 -14.55
CA PRO A 56 -7.52 1.33 -13.68
C PRO A 56 -7.22 1.51 -12.19
N PHE A 57 -5.93 1.51 -11.83
CA PHE A 57 -5.49 1.70 -10.45
C PHE A 57 -4.43 2.78 -10.41
N TRP A 58 -4.52 3.67 -9.41
CA TRP A 58 -3.50 4.68 -9.18
C TRP A 58 -2.18 4.05 -8.75
N ALA A 59 -2.27 3.08 -7.86
CA ALA A 59 -1.10 2.43 -7.30
C ALA A 59 -1.47 1.03 -6.82
N ILE A 60 -0.47 0.15 -6.83
CA ILE A 60 -0.54 -1.17 -6.22
C ILE A 60 0.73 -1.34 -5.41
N SER A 61 0.60 -1.67 -4.13
CA SER A 61 1.75 -1.94 -3.28
C SER A 61 1.62 -3.29 -2.61
N GLU A 62 2.76 -3.85 -2.23
CA GLU A 62 2.84 -5.12 -1.52
C GLU A 62 3.75 -4.96 -0.31
N MET A 63 3.28 -5.48 0.83
CA MET A 63 4.09 -5.63 2.03
C MET A 63 4.27 -7.10 2.33
N GLN A 64 5.44 -7.49 2.82
CA GLN A 64 5.73 -8.87 3.18
C GLN A 64 5.92 -8.97 4.68
N PHE A 65 5.21 -9.92 5.29
CA PHE A 65 5.31 -10.23 6.73
C PHE A 65 5.53 -11.74 6.92
N PRO A 66 6.14 -12.15 8.05
CA PRO A 66 6.32 -13.57 8.32
C PRO A 66 5.01 -14.34 8.43
N SER A 67 3.96 -13.70 8.99
CA SER A 67 2.67 -14.33 9.24
C SER A 67 1.57 -13.28 9.34
N ARG A 68 0.32 -13.73 9.30
CA ARG A 68 -0.84 -12.88 9.52
C ARG A 68 -0.82 -12.26 10.92
N GLU A 69 -0.41 -13.04 11.92
CA GLU A 69 -0.33 -12.56 13.30
C GLU A 69 0.67 -11.43 13.45
N ALA A 70 1.82 -11.51 12.77
CA ALA A 70 2.82 -10.45 12.78
C ALA A 70 2.26 -9.18 12.14
N PHE A 71 1.54 -9.30 11.02
CA PHE A 71 0.90 -8.17 10.37
C PHE A 71 -0.16 -7.53 11.28
N ASP A 72 -1.04 -8.34 11.87
CA ASP A 72 -2.11 -7.83 12.74
C ASP A 72 -1.52 -7.09 13.95
N ALA A 73 -0.45 -7.63 14.55
CA ALA A 73 0.23 -6.97 15.66
C ALA A 73 0.86 -5.63 15.24
N ALA A 74 1.49 -5.59 14.07
CA ALA A 74 2.09 -4.36 13.54
C ALA A 74 1.02 -3.30 13.29
N MET A 75 -0.11 -3.68 12.70
CA MET A 75 -1.20 -2.74 12.41
C MET A 75 -1.92 -2.27 13.65
N ALA A 76 -1.96 -3.07 14.71
CA ALA A 76 -2.51 -2.63 15.99
C ALA A 76 -1.73 -1.45 16.58
N VAL A 77 -0.41 -1.40 16.32
CA VAL A 77 0.47 -0.33 16.81
C VAL A 77 0.56 0.83 15.82
N CYS A 78 0.68 0.56 14.52
CA CYS A 78 1.06 1.55 13.50
C CYS A 78 -0.07 1.93 12.56
N GLY A 79 -1.14 1.14 12.50
CA GLY A 79 -2.18 1.30 11.49
C GLY A 79 -2.85 2.66 11.50
N GLU A 80 -3.16 3.19 12.68
CA GLU A 80 -3.82 4.50 12.81
C GLU A 80 -2.96 5.61 12.18
N THR A 81 -1.66 5.60 12.45
CA THR A 81 -0.73 6.59 11.90
C THR A 81 -0.65 6.47 10.38
N LEU A 82 -0.60 5.25 9.86
CA LEU A 82 -0.53 5.02 8.41
C LEU A 82 -1.81 5.47 7.71
N PHE A 83 -2.98 5.15 8.26
CA PHE A 83 -4.24 5.57 7.66
C PHE A 83 -4.47 7.08 7.79
N ALA A 84 -3.96 7.71 8.85
CA ALA A 84 -4.03 9.16 9.00
C ALA A 84 -3.25 9.90 7.92
N ASP A 85 -2.27 9.27 7.29
CA ASP A 85 -1.47 9.88 6.23
C ASP A 85 -2.17 9.87 4.85
N LEU A 86 -3.24 9.08 4.69
CA LEU A 86 -3.94 8.96 3.40
C LEU A 86 -4.37 10.30 2.80
N PRO A 87 -5.02 11.23 3.54
CA PRO A 87 -5.45 12.48 2.95
C PRO A 87 -4.33 13.33 2.36
N ASN A 88 -3.09 13.07 2.74
CA ASN A 88 -1.94 13.79 2.22
C ASN A 88 -1.60 13.42 0.78
N TYR A 89 -2.10 12.29 0.26
CA TYR A 89 -1.81 11.88 -1.10
C TYR A 89 -3.03 11.40 -1.89
N THR A 90 -4.14 11.08 -1.24
CA THR A 90 -5.31 10.57 -1.95
C THR A 90 -6.61 10.85 -1.20
N ASP A 91 -7.71 10.84 -1.95
CA ASP A 91 -9.07 10.87 -1.40
C ASP A 91 -9.78 9.52 -1.56
N THR A 92 -9.06 8.46 -1.97
CA THR A 92 -9.62 7.12 -2.10
C THR A 92 -9.10 6.22 -0.99
N ALA A 93 -9.95 5.31 -0.52
CA ALA A 93 -9.53 4.29 0.43
C ALA A 93 -8.91 3.11 -0.33
N PRO A 94 -7.78 2.57 0.12
CA PRO A 94 -7.21 1.39 -0.50
C PRO A 94 -8.06 0.15 -0.22
N VAL A 95 -8.10 -0.76 -1.19
CA VAL A 95 -8.59 -2.11 -0.99
C VAL A 95 -7.39 -2.96 -0.54
N LEU A 96 -7.52 -3.61 0.60
CA LEU A 96 -6.44 -4.42 1.17
C LEU A 96 -6.79 -5.90 1.04
N GLN A 97 -5.80 -6.71 0.68
CA GLN A 97 -5.96 -8.14 0.53
C GLN A 97 -4.76 -8.87 1.10
N VAL A 98 -5.03 -9.95 1.82
CA VAL A 98 -3.99 -10.86 2.28
C VAL A 98 -3.80 -11.93 1.22
N CYS A 99 -2.55 -12.10 0.78
CA CYS A 99 -2.19 -13.09 -0.22
C CYS A 99 -1.19 -14.08 0.36
N SER A 100 -1.34 -15.36 0.00
CA SER A 100 -0.31 -16.35 0.24
C SER A 100 0.59 -16.43 -0.99
N THR A 101 1.87 -16.68 -0.77
CA THR A 101 2.79 -16.89 -1.87
C THR A 101 2.93 -18.38 -2.13
N SER A 102 2.76 -18.79 -3.38
CA SER A 102 3.12 -20.13 -3.79
C SER A 102 4.64 -20.16 -4.05
N ALA A 103 5.27 -21.20 -3.56
CA ALA A 103 6.71 -21.39 -3.74
C ALA A 103 7.04 -21.71 -5.20
#